data_aa145122300a4f983a96df99cf5ec75e
#
_entry.id   aa145122300a4f983a96df99cf5ec75e
#
_cell.length_a   1.000
_cell.length_b   1.000
_cell.length_c   1.000
_cell.angle_alpha   90.00
_cell.angle_beta   90.00
_cell.angle_gamma   90.00
#
_symmetry.space_group_name_H-M   'P 1'
#
loop_
_entity.id
_entity.type
_entity.pdbx_description
1 polymer ?
#
loop_
_entity_poly.entity_id
_entity_poly.type
_entity_poly.pdbx_seq_one_letter_code
_entity_poly.pdbx_strand_id
1 'polypeptide(L)'
;MTRAVSPSDFNQLDPTSRSRSTGDRSMYSRLCSGFFPKPETRFIERDASLKPRESGESVRTGNAPTPTPPPPPQREVSRLCLMSSNFATACRAYDPSIVIIGAGFAGVAMAHRLKKDGFTNFTILEKAADIGGVWRDNTYPGAACDVPSALYSLSYKPNPRWSRRYAEQPEILKYLQQLVESGGLAAHLRTQTEVVAMTFDDQLGRWTLVTNSNETITCDVVVSAVGQLSLPHVPVIADADTFQGPRFHSARWDRSVSLRGKQVAVIGTGASAIQFVPHIAQEAEHVTLYQRTAPWILPKWDSRYGVVHRWVIGLLPMALRLERFAVWLIFELLAVTLVDAKPLSRVLGAIARRHLHRQVASPSLREQLMPSDAPGCKRVLFSNDYYPAIASDRVSLVPKAIAELCDNGVKTVDGEFRPADVVIYGTGFRATDFLAPMSVRGSRGVSLAEVWKTQAYAYLGITVPMFPNLFLLYGPNTNVGSGSILYMIESQVRHIATLIKAVAAHPGHAIDVRTESAQRYNTRLRRRLRRSVWALCTSWYRTSSGEIPTNWPGPTLVYRLLTRKPHSGDYVLRNVGRLKVGDPAEPSLAD
;
A
#
# COMPACT_ATOMS: atom_id res chain seq x y z
N MET A 1 -33.44 53.42 -5.61
CA MET A 1 -32.90 54.50 -4.73
C MET A 1 -31.56 54.05 -4.17
N THR A 2 -30.58 54.68 -4.68
CA THR A 2 -29.15 54.64 -4.48
C THR A 2 -28.72 55.04 -3.06
N ARG A 3 -27.74 54.35 -2.50
CA ARG A 3 -26.67 55.01 -1.74
C ARG A 3 -25.41 54.17 -1.77
N ALA A 4 -24.41 54.71 -2.41
CA ALA A 4 -23.02 54.30 -2.40
C ALA A 4 -22.37 54.70 -1.07
N VAL A 5 -21.40 53.91 -0.60
CA VAL A 5 -20.42 54.29 0.42
C VAL A 5 -19.03 54.04 -0.17
N SER A 6 -18.23 55.10 -0.14
CA SER A 6 -16.88 55.29 -0.66
C SER A 6 -15.80 54.61 0.23
N PRO A 7 -14.62 54.28 -0.32
CA PRO A 7 -13.52 53.62 0.40
C PRO A 7 -12.50 54.68 0.86
N SER A 8 -12.34 54.81 2.17
CA SER A 8 -11.14 55.43 2.77
C SER A 8 -11.02 54.90 4.22
N ASP A 9 -9.98 54.14 4.49
CA ASP A 9 -9.22 54.04 5.71
C ASP A 9 -8.56 52.66 5.87
N PHE A 10 -7.44 52.53 5.22
CA PHE A 10 -6.44 51.53 5.59
C PHE A 10 -5.05 52.10 5.32
N ASN A 11 -4.49 52.78 6.30
CA ASN A 11 -3.04 52.98 6.36
C ASN A 11 -2.57 52.99 7.82
N GLN A 12 -1.43 52.35 7.98
CA GLN A 12 -0.57 52.27 9.18
C GLN A 12 -0.77 51.08 10.11
N LEU A 13 0.07 50.07 9.90
CA LEU A 13 0.74 49.34 10.97
C LEU A 13 2.11 48.81 10.46
N ASP A 14 3.11 49.13 11.23
CA ASP A 14 4.56 49.05 11.14
C ASP A 14 5.10 47.57 11.09
N PRO A 15 6.13 47.25 10.29
CA PRO A 15 6.69 45.88 10.19
C PRO A 15 7.95 45.74 11.07
N THR A 16 7.83 45.56 12.38
CA THR A 16 8.96 45.06 13.18
C THR A 16 8.48 44.28 14.40
N SER A 17 8.35 42.93 14.25
CA SER A 17 8.64 42.01 15.35
C SER A 17 8.78 40.57 14.83
N ARG A 18 10.01 40.16 14.63
CA ARG A 18 10.36 38.74 14.46
C ARG A 18 10.23 38.04 15.81
N SER A 19 9.16 37.29 16.04
CA SER A 19 9.11 36.27 17.10
C SER A 19 9.14 34.87 16.41
N ARG A 20 10.24 34.17 16.62
CA ARG A 20 10.42 32.76 16.26
C ARG A 20 9.41 31.92 17.04
N SER A 21 8.44 31.32 16.38
CA SER A 21 7.50 30.40 17.01
C SER A 21 8.18 29.05 17.28
N THR A 22 8.48 28.77 18.54
CA THR A 22 8.92 27.48 19.08
C THR A 22 7.76 26.48 19.24
N GLY A 23 6.59 26.72 18.63
CA GLY A 23 5.37 25.93 18.81
C GLY A 23 5.30 24.58 18.10
N ASP A 24 6.14 24.33 17.11
CA ASP A 24 5.96 23.19 16.18
C ASP A 24 6.49 21.83 16.70
N ARG A 25 7.34 21.82 17.71
CA ARG A 25 7.90 20.58 18.27
C ARG A 25 6.97 19.84 19.24
N SER A 26 6.11 20.55 19.94
CA SER A 26 5.24 19.97 20.99
C SER A 26 4.01 19.26 20.40
N MET A 27 3.42 19.80 19.34
CA MET A 27 2.27 19.18 18.65
C MET A 27 2.69 17.91 17.89
N TYR A 28 3.88 17.92 17.29
CA TYR A 28 4.49 16.79 16.61
C TYR A 28 4.74 15.61 17.57
N SER A 29 5.27 15.90 18.77
CA SER A 29 5.52 14.90 19.81
C SER A 29 4.23 14.25 20.31
N ARG A 30 3.15 15.00 20.48
CA ARG A 30 1.86 14.49 20.98
C ARG A 30 1.10 13.64 19.96
N LEU A 31 1.12 14.00 18.68
CA LEU A 31 0.48 13.20 17.62
C LEU A 31 1.19 11.85 17.40
N CYS A 32 2.53 11.85 17.45
CA CYS A 32 3.29 10.61 17.33
C CYS A 32 3.26 9.74 18.60
N SER A 33 3.19 10.34 19.81
CA SER A 33 3.15 9.59 21.06
C SER A 33 1.81 8.87 21.29
N GLY A 34 0.69 9.43 20.82
CA GLY A 34 -0.60 8.75 20.83
C GLY A 34 -0.65 7.52 19.92
N PHE A 35 0.10 7.53 18.83
CA PHE A 35 0.20 6.41 17.89
C PHE A 35 1.23 5.35 18.31
N PHE A 36 2.38 5.81 18.87
CA PHE A 36 3.46 4.96 19.36
C PHE A 36 4.08 5.60 20.60
N PRO A 37 3.55 5.38 21.82
CA PRO A 37 4.12 5.93 23.04
C PRO A 37 5.57 5.47 23.23
N LYS A 38 6.40 6.37 23.76
CA LYS A 38 7.80 6.05 24.09
C LYS A 38 7.85 4.94 25.15
N PRO A 39 8.85 4.04 25.11
CA PRO A 39 9.03 3.08 26.19
C PRO A 39 9.35 3.82 27.49
N GLU A 40 8.61 3.53 28.55
CA GLU A 40 8.97 3.92 29.91
C GLU A 40 10.26 3.19 30.30
N THR A 41 11.34 3.91 30.50
CA THR A 41 12.54 3.43 31.16
C THR A 41 12.23 3.30 32.64
N ARG A 42 11.81 2.12 33.09
CA ARG A 42 11.87 1.80 34.51
C ARG A 42 13.33 1.63 34.90
N PHE A 43 13.86 2.60 35.59
CA PHE A 43 15.05 2.43 36.42
C PHE A 43 14.70 1.43 37.54
N ILE A 44 15.34 0.29 37.54
CA ILE A 44 15.35 -0.62 38.68
C ILE A 44 16.45 -0.08 39.59
N GLU A 45 16.06 0.67 40.61
CA GLU A 45 16.91 0.94 41.76
C GLU A 45 17.19 -0.39 42.45
N ARG A 46 18.43 -0.85 42.41
CA ARG A 46 18.93 -1.91 43.28
C ARG A 46 19.31 -1.27 44.61
N ASP A 47 18.57 -1.63 45.60
CA ASP A 47 18.83 -1.35 47.01
C ASP A 47 20.22 -1.88 47.42
N ALA A 48 21.09 -0.97 47.83
CA ALA A 48 22.45 -1.26 48.29
C ALA A 48 22.48 -1.15 49.81
N SER A 49 22.17 -2.23 50.51
CA SER A 49 22.41 -2.37 51.92
C SER A 49 22.93 -3.74 52.30
N LEU A 50 24.24 -3.95 52.21
CA LEU A 50 24.94 -4.99 52.98
C LEU A 50 26.40 -4.51 53.23
N LYS A 51 26.72 -4.26 54.49
CA LYS A 51 28.04 -3.91 55.01
C LYS A 51 29.02 -5.07 54.91
N PRO A 52 30.34 -4.85 54.68
CA PRO A 52 31.35 -5.88 54.71
C PRO A 52 31.84 -6.16 56.14
N ARG A 53 32.06 -7.42 56.43
CA ARG A 53 32.83 -7.89 57.60
C ARG A 53 34.31 -7.99 57.20
N GLU A 54 35.16 -7.37 58.04
CA GLU A 54 36.60 -7.50 58.06
C GLU A 54 37.02 -8.92 58.57
N SER A 55 37.99 -9.51 57.90
CA SER A 55 38.97 -10.39 58.57
C SER A 55 40.25 -10.37 57.71
N GLY A 56 41.31 -9.91 58.34
CA GLY A 56 42.62 -9.78 57.74
C GLY A 56 43.40 -11.07 57.63
N GLU A 57 44.32 -11.08 56.72
CA GLU A 57 45.63 -11.70 56.91
C GLU A 57 46.61 -11.18 55.86
N SER A 58 47.78 -10.79 56.32
CA SER A 58 48.90 -10.25 55.57
C SER A 58 49.79 -11.38 55.06
N VAL A 59 50.10 -11.39 53.76
CA VAL A 59 51.36 -12.01 53.27
C VAL A 59 52.01 -11.13 52.19
N ARG A 60 53.23 -10.70 52.55
CA ARG A 60 54.16 -10.08 51.58
C ARG A 60 54.69 -11.16 50.61
N THR A 61 54.81 -10.84 49.34
CA THR A 61 56.05 -11.04 48.53
C THR A 61 55.86 -10.64 47.07
N GLY A 62 56.86 -10.02 46.49
CA GLY A 62 57.27 -10.19 45.09
C GLY A 62 56.86 -9.10 44.09
N ASN A 63 57.78 -8.21 43.81
CA ASN A 63 57.74 -7.30 42.63
C ASN A 63 57.73 -8.10 41.33
N ALA A 64 56.68 -7.91 40.52
CA ALA A 64 56.69 -8.19 39.10
C ALA A 64 56.15 -6.98 38.33
N PRO A 65 56.63 -6.67 37.12
CA PRO A 65 56.29 -5.42 36.43
C PRO A 65 54.84 -5.44 35.94
N THR A 66 54.18 -4.31 36.18
CA THR A 66 52.82 -4.02 35.73
C THR A 66 52.69 -4.17 34.21
N PRO A 67 51.77 -4.95 33.69
CA PRO A 67 51.42 -4.94 32.27
C PRO A 67 50.72 -3.63 31.96
N THR A 68 51.17 -2.93 30.93
CA THR A 68 50.48 -1.78 30.32
C THR A 68 49.03 -2.14 30.02
N PRO A 69 48.06 -1.27 30.35
CA PRO A 69 46.64 -1.51 30.02
C PRO A 69 46.49 -1.60 28.51
N PRO A 70 45.64 -2.52 28.01
CA PRO A 70 45.32 -2.58 26.58
C PRO A 70 44.73 -1.24 26.14
N PRO A 71 44.99 -0.79 24.91
CA PRO A 71 44.37 0.42 24.39
C PRO A 71 42.84 0.29 24.46
N PRO A 72 42.13 1.38 24.77
CA PRO A 72 40.68 1.34 24.84
C PRO A 72 40.14 0.83 23.50
N PRO A 73 39.05 0.01 23.51
CA PRO A 73 38.43 -0.45 22.27
C PRO A 73 38.11 0.78 21.45
N GLN A 74 38.62 0.80 20.23
CA GLN A 74 38.29 1.83 19.26
C GLN A 74 36.75 1.78 19.13
N ARG A 75 36.07 2.72 19.79
CA ARG A 75 34.65 3.00 19.56
C ARG A 75 34.58 3.33 18.08
N GLU A 76 34.05 2.40 17.29
CA GLU A 76 33.65 2.64 15.91
C GLU A 76 32.82 3.93 15.89
N VAL A 77 33.46 5.00 15.45
CA VAL A 77 32.82 6.28 15.16
C VAL A 77 32.06 6.10 13.84
N SER A 78 31.08 5.23 13.85
CA SER A 78 30.05 5.13 12.80
C SER A 78 28.74 5.75 13.31
N ARG A 79 28.84 6.93 13.95
CA ARG A 79 27.68 7.80 14.06
C ARG A 79 27.48 8.47 12.71
N LEU A 80 26.70 7.79 11.86
CA LEU A 80 26.20 8.35 10.61
C LEU A 80 25.61 9.73 10.86
N CYS A 81 26.24 10.72 10.26
CA CYS A 81 25.69 12.04 10.04
C CYS A 81 24.54 11.99 9.01
N LEU A 82 23.50 11.15 9.25
CA LEU A 82 22.27 11.10 8.44
C LEU A 82 21.42 12.36 8.59
N MET A 83 21.89 13.35 9.35
CA MET A 83 21.09 14.48 9.79
C MET A 83 21.83 15.82 9.80
N SER A 84 22.47 16.22 8.67
CA SER A 84 22.70 17.64 8.47
C SER A 84 21.84 18.14 7.31
N SER A 85 21.23 19.30 7.49
CA SER A 85 20.44 20.03 6.50
C SER A 85 21.22 20.43 5.24
N ASN A 86 22.49 20.08 5.13
CA ASN A 86 23.41 20.43 4.05
C ASN A 86 23.61 19.32 3.00
N PHE A 87 22.78 18.26 3.01
CA PHE A 87 22.85 17.18 2.00
C PHE A 87 22.43 17.61 0.57
N ALA A 88 22.03 18.85 0.38
CA ALA A 88 21.52 19.30 -0.93
C ALA A 88 22.61 19.61 -1.97
N THR A 89 23.89 19.70 -1.59
CA THR A 89 24.95 20.21 -2.48
C THR A 89 26.27 19.40 -2.47
N ALA A 90 26.34 18.26 -1.81
CA ALA A 90 27.50 17.37 -1.97
C ALA A 90 27.48 16.78 -3.39
N CYS A 91 28.55 16.97 -4.16
CA CYS A 91 28.80 16.24 -5.40
C CYS A 91 28.56 14.76 -5.10
N ARG A 92 27.68 14.10 -5.88
CA ARG A 92 27.45 12.67 -5.72
C ARG A 92 28.76 11.94 -5.99
N ALA A 93 29.24 11.22 -5.01
CA ALA A 93 30.41 10.38 -5.16
C ALA A 93 30.14 9.19 -6.10
N TYR A 94 28.85 8.78 -6.22
CA TYR A 94 28.43 7.58 -6.95
C TYR A 94 26.96 7.69 -7.41
N ASP A 95 26.65 7.20 -8.62
CA ASP A 95 25.29 7.03 -9.14
C ASP A 95 24.94 5.53 -9.13
N PRO A 96 24.32 5.00 -8.07
CA PRO A 96 24.04 3.57 -7.94
C PRO A 96 23.12 3.09 -9.06
N SER A 97 23.35 1.87 -9.53
CA SER A 97 22.43 1.21 -10.45
C SER A 97 21.16 0.79 -9.72
N ILE A 98 20.00 1.24 -10.20
CA ILE A 98 18.70 1.05 -9.53
C ILE A 98 17.75 0.32 -10.47
N VAL A 99 17.15 -0.77 -10.01
CA VAL A 99 16.07 -1.45 -10.72
C VAL A 99 14.74 -1.21 -10.00
N ILE A 100 13.74 -0.72 -10.73
CA ILE A 100 12.35 -0.59 -10.27
C ILE A 100 11.55 -1.71 -10.93
N ILE A 101 10.90 -2.57 -10.16
CA ILE A 101 10.08 -3.68 -10.68
C ILE A 101 8.61 -3.27 -10.67
N GLY A 102 8.04 -3.08 -11.86
CA GLY A 102 6.65 -2.68 -12.10
C GLY A 102 6.48 -1.23 -12.54
N ALA A 103 5.71 -1.03 -13.61
CA ALA A 103 5.40 0.27 -14.22
C ALA A 103 3.96 0.75 -13.95
N GLY A 104 3.42 0.44 -12.77
CA GLY A 104 2.21 1.05 -12.24
C GLY A 104 2.48 2.41 -11.59
N PHE A 105 1.50 3.00 -10.90
CA PHE A 105 1.65 4.29 -10.20
C PHE A 105 2.86 4.36 -9.28
N ALA A 106 3.16 3.27 -8.56
CA ALA A 106 4.26 3.24 -7.60
C ALA A 106 5.62 3.35 -8.29
N GLY A 107 5.84 2.54 -9.34
CA GLY A 107 7.09 2.56 -10.11
C GLY A 107 7.30 3.88 -10.85
N VAL A 108 6.25 4.40 -11.50
CA VAL A 108 6.30 5.69 -12.17
C VAL A 108 6.58 6.84 -11.18
N ALA A 109 5.96 6.82 -9.99
CA ALA A 109 6.22 7.82 -8.96
C ALA A 109 7.67 7.75 -8.44
N MET A 110 8.23 6.55 -8.29
CA MET A 110 9.62 6.36 -7.88
C MET A 110 10.60 6.87 -8.95
N ALA A 111 10.39 6.50 -10.21
CA ALA A 111 11.22 6.93 -11.33
C ALA A 111 11.23 8.47 -11.47
N HIS A 112 10.06 9.11 -11.39
CA HIS A 112 9.97 10.57 -11.36
C HIS A 112 10.79 11.18 -10.22
N ARG A 113 10.74 10.55 -9.05
CA ARG A 113 11.48 11.02 -7.89
C ARG A 113 12.98 10.88 -8.08
N LEU A 114 13.44 9.75 -8.58
CA LEU A 114 14.86 9.51 -8.88
C LEU A 114 15.38 10.53 -9.88
N LYS A 115 14.67 10.71 -10.99
CA LYS A 115 15.03 11.71 -12.00
C LYS A 115 15.07 13.13 -11.44
N LYS A 116 14.07 13.53 -10.62
CA LYS A 116 14.05 14.82 -9.93
C LYS A 116 15.24 14.99 -8.98
N ASP A 117 15.64 13.91 -8.30
CA ASP A 117 16.79 13.90 -7.40
C ASP A 117 18.12 13.77 -8.17
N GLY A 118 18.07 13.70 -9.53
CA GLY A 118 19.19 13.70 -10.46
C GLY A 118 19.85 12.33 -10.64
N PHE A 119 19.23 11.22 -10.23
CA PHE A 119 19.68 9.87 -10.58
C PHE A 119 19.39 9.59 -12.05
N THR A 120 20.37 9.03 -12.75
CA THR A 120 20.28 8.70 -14.19
C THR A 120 20.40 7.21 -14.45
N ASN A 121 21.08 6.48 -13.56
CA ASN A 121 21.34 5.05 -13.68
C ASN A 121 20.21 4.23 -13.05
N PHE A 122 19.00 4.29 -13.64
CA PHE A 122 17.88 3.44 -13.21
C PHE A 122 17.11 2.87 -14.39
N THR A 123 16.53 1.69 -14.18
CA THR A 123 15.67 0.99 -15.15
C THR A 123 14.36 0.57 -14.50
N ILE A 124 13.25 0.70 -15.22
CA ILE A 124 11.93 0.19 -14.83
C ILE A 124 11.68 -1.09 -15.64
N LEU A 125 11.46 -2.21 -14.95
CA LEU A 125 11.10 -3.50 -15.58
C LEU A 125 9.61 -3.73 -15.41
N GLU A 126 8.89 -3.91 -16.50
CA GLU A 126 7.46 -4.21 -16.53
C GLU A 126 7.22 -5.53 -17.26
N LYS A 127 6.50 -6.46 -16.62
CA LYS A 127 6.23 -7.78 -17.18
C LYS A 127 5.30 -7.78 -18.39
N ALA A 128 4.40 -6.81 -18.46
CA ALA A 128 3.47 -6.70 -19.58
C ALA A 128 4.04 -5.86 -20.73
N ALA A 129 3.32 -5.86 -21.85
CA ALA A 129 3.72 -5.10 -23.04
C ALA A 129 3.61 -3.58 -22.89
N ASP A 130 2.82 -3.11 -21.89
CA ASP A 130 2.61 -1.67 -21.66
C ASP A 130 2.57 -1.36 -20.17
N ILE A 131 2.72 -0.08 -19.84
CA ILE A 131 2.62 0.45 -18.48
C ILE A 131 1.18 0.45 -17.98
N GLY A 132 0.99 0.68 -16.67
CA GLY A 132 -0.34 0.97 -16.11
C GLY A 132 -0.73 0.11 -14.91
N GLY A 133 -0.14 -1.09 -14.75
CA GLY A 133 -0.48 -1.99 -13.66
C GLY A 133 -1.99 -2.27 -13.61
N VAL A 134 -2.62 -2.14 -12.45
CA VAL A 134 -4.07 -2.41 -12.28
C VAL A 134 -4.97 -1.59 -13.21
N TRP A 135 -4.54 -0.43 -13.69
CA TRP A 135 -5.32 0.41 -14.61
C TRP A 135 -5.16 0.00 -16.06
N ARG A 136 -4.14 -0.77 -16.42
CA ARG A 136 -4.04 -1.50 -17.68
C ARG A 136 -4.89 -2.77 -17.64
N ASP A 137 -4.81 -3.53 -16.53
CA ASP A 137 -5.34 -4.90 -16.44
C ASP A 137 -6.87 -4.92 -16.21
N ASN A 138 -7.43 -4.00 -15.43
CA ASN A 138 -8.86 -3.99 -15.10
C ASN A 138 -9.67 -3.20 -16.13
N THR A 139 -10.02 -3.87 -17.23
CA THR A 139 -10.72 -3.28 -18.38
C THR A 139 -12.19 -3.69 -18.48
N TYR A 140 -12.76 -4.23 -17.43
CA TYR A 140 -14.17 -4.60 -17.36
C TYR A 140 -15.09 -3.37 -17.52
N PRO A 141 -16.31 -3.53 -18.04
CA PRO A 141 -17.26 -2.43 -18.20
C PRO A 141 -17.54 -1.71 -16.87
N GLY A 142 -17.51 -0.38 -16.89
CA GLY A 142 -17.73 0.44 -15.68
C GLY A 142 -16.55 0.53 -14.71
N ALA A 143 -15.37 0.01 -15.09
CA ALA A 143 -14.16 0.11 -14.26
C ALA A 143 -13.82 1.59 -13.96
N ALA A 144 -13.84 1.97 -12.69
CA ALA A 144 -13.60 3.32 -12.22
C ALA A 144 -12.94 3.34 -10.84
N CYS A 145 -12.32 4.46 -10.49
CA CYS A 145 -11.80 4.65 -9.15
C CYS A 145 -12.95 4.90 -8.14
N ASP A 146 -12.78 4.42 -6.92
CA ASP A 146 -13.68 4.67 -5.78
C ASP A 146 -13.16 5.80 -4.86
N VAL A 147 -12.07 6.46 -5.26
CA VAL A 147 -11.52 7.65 -4.63
C VAL A 147 -11.70 8.85 -5.57
N PRO A 148 -12.14 10.02 -5.08
CA PRO A 148 -12.31 11.19 -5.93
C PRO A 148 -11.03 11.57 -6.69
N SER A 149 -11.18 11.91 -7.97
CA SER A 149 -10.09 12.15 -8.93
C SER A 149 -9.12 13.23 -8.49
N ALA A 150 -9.60 14.27 -7.80
CA ALA A 150 -8.76 15.31 -7.22
C ALA A 150 -7.72 14.75 -6.24
N LEU A 151 -8.07 13.70 -5.49
CA LEU A 151 -7.17 13.01 -4.56
C LEU A 151 -6.41 11.86 -5.22
N TYR A 152 -7.02 11.17 -6.20
CA TYR A 152 -6.40 10.06 -6.92
C TYR A 152 -5.52 10.54 -8.08
N SER A 153 -4.58 11.41 -7.77
CA SER A 153 -3.53 11.91 -8.65
C SER A 153 -2.26 12.17 -7.84
N LEU A 154 -1.10 12.19 -8.48
CA LEU A 154 0.15 12.52 -7.80
C LEU A 154 0.18 14.00 -7.41
N SER A 155 0.59 14.30 -6.18
CA SER A 155 0.50 15.66 -5.62
C SER A 155 1.36 16.70 -6.36
N TYR A 156 2.44 16.25 -7.00
CA TYR A 156 3.35 17.08 -7.76
C TYR A 156 2.97 17.23 -9.24
N LYS A 157 1.99 16.44 -9.72
CA LYS A 157 1.47 16.49 -11.09
C LYS A 157 -0.05 16.29 -11.06
N PRO A 158 -0.82 17.15 -10.41
CA PRO A 158 -2.27 17.04 -10.37
C PRO A 158 -2.85 17.23 -11.77
N ASN A 159 -3.92 16.48 -12.08
CA ASN A 159 -4.60 16.63 -13.38
C ASN A 159 -5.81 17.57 -13.22
N PRO A 160 -5.82 18.75 -13.86
CA PRO A 160 -6.96 19.68 -13.82
C PRO A 160 -8.07 19.31 -14.81
N ARG A 161 -7.87 18.29 -15.64
CA ARG A 161 -8.76 17.97 -16.78
C ARG A 161 -9.60 16.70 -16.56
N TRP A 162 -9.76 16.24 -15.31
CA TRP A 162 -10.64 15.12 -15.03
C TRP A 162 -12.05 15.40 -15.57
N SER A 163 -12.65 14.38 -16.21
CA SER A 163 -14.00 14.49 -16.78
C SER A 163 -15.09 14.40 -15.70
N ARG A 164 -14.79 13.70 -14.59
CA ARG A 164 -15.75 13.44 -13.51
C ARG A 164 -15.08 13.25 -12.16
N ARG A 165 -15.90 13.29 -11.10
CA ARG A 165 -15.44 13.18 -9.73
C ARG A 165 -14.75 11.84 -9.42
N TYR A 166 -15.20 10.75 -10.04
CA TYR A 166 -14.58 9.43 -9.94
C TYR A 166 -14.20 8.96 -11.34
N ALA A 167 -12.96 9.21 -11.72
CA ALA A 167 -12.47 8.93 -13.07
C ALA A 167 -12.56 7.44 -13.41
N GLU A 168 -12.90 7.18 -14.64
CA GLU A 168 -12.95 5.84 -15.23
C GLU A 168 -11.55 5.36 -15.63
N GLN A 169 -11.43 4.05 -15.78
CA GLN A 169 -10.18 3.37 -16.10
C GLN A 169 -9.40 3.99 -17.28
N PRO A 170 -10.00 4.27 -18.44
CA PRO A 170 -9.26 4.79 -19.58
C PRO A 170 -8.63 6.17 -19.31
N GLU A 171 -9.32 7.01 -18.54
CA GLU A 171 -8.82 8.34 -18.19
C GLU A 171 -7.66 8.27 -17.20
N ILE A 172 -7.71 7.34 -16.25
CA ILE A 172 -6.63 7.12 -15.28
C ILE A 172 -5.41 6.51 -15.96
N LEU A 173 -5.60 5.55 -16.86
CA LEU A 173 -4.51 4.98 -17.65
C LEU A 173 -3.83 6.05 -18.50
N LYS A 174 -4.63 6.89 -19.19
CA LYS A 174 -4.11 8.01 -19.98
C LYS A 174 -3.31 8.99 -19.12
N TYR A 175 -3.79 9.29 -17.91
CA TYR A 175 -3.04 10.13 -16.97
C TYR A 175 -1.69 9.52 -16.62
N LEU A 176 -1.62 8.20 -16.38
CA LEU A 176 -0.37 7.52 -16.08
C LEU A 176 0.59 7.51 -17.29
N GLN A 177 0.08 7.30 -18.50
CA GLN A 177 0.84 7.40 -19.75
C GLN A 177 1.43 8.80 -19.93
N GLN A 178 0.64 9.84 -19.68
CA GLN A 178 1.11 11.24 -19.72
C GLN A 178 2.19 11.53 -18.67
N LEU A 179 2.16 10.88 -17.50
CA LEU A 179 3.23 10.99 -16.52
C LEU A 179 4.54 10.41 -17.06
N VAL A 180 4.49 9.25 -17.69
CA VAL A 180 5.69 8.61 -18.27
C VAL A 180 6.27 9.47 -19.39
N GLU A 181 5.43 9.94 -20.30
CA GLU A 181 5.82 10.77 -21.44
C GLU A 181 6.41 12.12 -20.96
N SER A 182 5.63 12.90 -20.20
CA SER A 182 6.07 14.22 -19.72
C SER A 182 7.24 14.17 -18.73
N GLY A 183 7.47 13.01 -18.12
CA GLY A 183 8.63 12.75 -17.27
C GLY A 183 9.87 12.33 -18.06
N GLY A 184 9.74 12.02 -19.35
CA GLY A 184 10.82 11.45 -20.17
C GLY A 184 11.31 10.12 -19.58
N LEU A 185 10.38 9.27 -19.12
CA LEU A 185 10.71 8.00 -18.47
C LEU A 185 10.78 6.83 -19.45
N ALA A 186 10.34 7.02 -20.70
CA ALA A 186 10.33 5.98 -21.73
C ALA A 186 11.73 5.37 -21.97
N ALA A 187 12.78 6.19 -21.92
CA ALA A 187 14.17 5.75 -22.09
C ALA A 187 14.66 4.81 -20.96
N HIS A 188 13.98 4.80 -19.82
CA HIS A 188 14.31 3.96 -18.67
C HIS A 188 13.38 2.74 -18.55
N LEU A 189 12.42 2.56 -19.47
CA LEU A 189 11.40 1.54 -19.38
C LEU A 189 11.74 0.34 -20.28
N ARG A 190 11.69 -0.86 -19.69
CA ARG A 190 11.77 -2.15 -20.38
C ARG A 190 10.48 -2.91 -20.10
N THR A 191 9.64 -3.05 -21.09
CA THR A 191 8.41 -3.85 -21.07
C THR A 191 8.70 -5.31 -21.42
N GLN A 192 7.69 -6.21 -21.25
CA GLN A 192 7.79 -7.65 -21.50
C GLN A 192 8.97 -8.31 -20.75
N THR A 193 9.38 -7.71 -19.61
CA THR A 193 10.51 -8.15 -18.81
C THR A 193 10.01 -8.46 -17.38
N GLU A 194 9.69 -9.73 -17.14
CA GLU A 194 9.24 -10.22 -15.84
C GLU A 194 10.44 -10.68 -15.01
N VAL A 195 10.62 -10.13 -13.83
CA VAL A 195 11.60 -10.62 -12.87
C VAL A 195 11.02 -11.82 -12.14
N VAL A 196 11.64 -12.98 -12.27
CA VAL A 196 11.18 -14.25 -11.67
C VAL A 196 11.96 -14.61 -10.41
N ALA A 197 13.21 -14.15 -10.30
CA ALA A 197 14.04 -14.36 -9.11
C ALA A 197 14.97 -13.18 -8.87
N MET A 198 15.34 -12.96 -7.61
CA MET A 198 16.42 -12.03 -7.25
C MET A 198 17.17 -12.53 -6.02
N THR A 199 18.50 -12.36 -6.04
CA THR A 199 19.41 -12.81 -4.99
C THR A 199 20.40 -11.70 -4.65
N PHE A 200 20.62 -11.46 -3.37
CA PHE A 200 21.61 -10.52 -2.87
C PHE A 200 22.95 -11.23 -2.71
N ASP A 201 24.00 -10.65 -3.26
CA ASP A 201 25.38 -11.10 -3.09
C ASP A 201 26.03 -10.29 -1.97
N ASP A 202 26.35 -10.94 -0.86
CA ASP A 202 26.96 -10.30 0.30
C ASP A 202 28.40 -9.84 0.04
N GLN A 203 29.13 -10.46 -0.91
CA GLN A 203 30.52 -10.10 -1.22
C GLN A 203 30.56 -8.87 -2.12
N LEU A 204 29.70 -8.83 -3.12
CA LEU A 204 29.63 -7.71 -4.06
C LEU A 204 28.72 -6.58 -3.55
N GLY A 205 27.82 -6.86 -2.59
CA GLY A 205 26.80 -5.94 -2.09
C GLY A 205 25.77 -5.55 -3.11
N ARG A 206 25.47 -6.43 -4.04
CA ARG A 206 24.61 -6.18 -5.20
C ARG A 206 23.52 -7.23 -5.33
N TRP A 207 22.44 -6.83 -5.96
CA TRP A 207 21.36 -7.72 -6.36
C TRP A 207 21.61 -8.28 -7.75
N THR A 208 21.36 -9.55 -7.92
CA THR A 208 21.27 -10.26 -9.20
C THR A 208 19.83 -10.65 -9.43
N LEU A 209 19.22 -10.12 -10.50
CA LEU A 209 17.84 -10.39 -10.91
C LEU A 209 17.87 -11.31 -12.13
N VAL A 210 16.97 -12.29 -12.15
CA VAL A 210 16.75 -13.19 -13.28
C VAL A 210 15.36 -12.90 -13.87
N THR A 211 15.31 -12.73 -15.18
CA THR A 211 14.05 -12.47 -15.90
C THR A 211 13.44 -13.75 -16.46
N ASN A 212 12.21 -13.66 -16.95
CA ASN A 212 11.50 -14.76 -17.64
C ASN A 212 12.20 -15.25 -18.92
N SER A 213 13.07 -14.43 -19.50
CA SER A 213 13.93 -14.79 -20.65
C SER A 213 15.30 -15.34 -20.24
N ASN A 214 15.52 -15.63 -18.96
CA ASN A 214 16.79 -16.03 -18.35
C ASN A 214 17.91 -14.97 -18.45
N GLU A 215 17.59 -13.72 -18.78
CA GLU A 215 18.54 -12.63 -18.71
C GLU A 215 18.89 -12.33 -17.24
N THR A 216 20.15 -12.08 -16.99
CA THR A 216 20.66 -11.70 -15.67
C THR A 216 20.98 -10.20 -15.63
N ILE A 217 20.36 -9.49 -14.68
CA ILE A 217 20.56 -8.05 -14.46
C ILE A 217 21.14 -7.83 -13.07
N THR A 218 22.26 -7.12 -12.97
CA THR A 218 22.87 -6.77 -11.68
C THR A 218 22.63 -5.31 -11.33
N CYS A 219 22.32 -5.02 -10.05
CA CYS A 219 22.12 -3.65 -9.58
C CYS A 219 22.46 -3.49 -8.10
N ASP A 220 22.66 -2.25 -7.67
CA ASP A 220 22.97 -1.91 -6.27
C ASP A 220 21.70 -1.79 -5.42
N VAL A 221 20.58 -1.40 -6.03
CA VAL A 221 19.31 -1.13 -5.36
C VAL A 221 18.17 -1.74 -6.14
N VAL A 222 17.26 -2.39 -5.43
CA VAL A 222 15.98 -2.85 -5.98
C VAL A 222 14.83 -2.13 -5.30
N VAL A 223 13.92 -1.58 -6.11
CA VAL A 223 12.64 -1.03 -5.64
C VAL A 223 11.50 -1.87 -6.20
N SER A 224 10.86 -2.65 -5.36
CA SER A 224 9.68 -3.40 -5.75
C SER A 224 8.44 -2.51 -5.76
N ALA A 225 7.80 -2.40 -6.93
CA ALA A 225 6.58 -1.64 -7.18
C ALA A 225 5.48 -2.51 -7.81
N VAL A 226 5.47 -3.81 -7.50
CA VAL A 226 4.59 -4.82 -8.11
C VAL A 226 3.13 -4.71 -7.68
N GLY A 227 2.83 -3.97 -6.61
CA GLY A 227 1.48 -3.77 -6.07
C GLY A 227 0.94 -4.99 -5.32
N GLN A 228 -0.26 -4.88 -4.74
CA GLN A 228 -0.94 -5.94 -3.97
C GLN A 228 -2.11 -6.58 -4.74
N LEU A 229 -2.63 -5.93 -5.78
CA LEU A 229 -3.82 -6.34 -6.52
C LEU A 229 -3.46 -6.72 -7.96
N SER A 230 -2.38 -7.50 -8.13
CA SER A 230 -1.86 -7.92 -9.45
C SER A 230 -2.10 -9.40 -9.76
N LEU A 231 -2.28 -10.24 -8.73
CA LEU A 231 -2.54 -11.67 -8.89
C LEU A 231 -4.04 -11.95 -8.66
N PRO A 232 -4.81 -12.33 -9.70
CA PRO A 232 -6.20 -12.74 -9.56
C PRO A 232 -6.36 -13.94 -8.63
N HIS A 233 -7.42 -13.95 -7.85
CA HIS A 233 -7.82 -15.10 -7.06
C HIS A 233 -8.96 -15.85 -7.74
N VAL A 234 -8.66 -16.95 -8.42
CA VAL A 234 -9.66 -17.87 -8.93
C VAL A 234 -9.88 -18.97 -7.90
N PRO A 235 -11.10 -19.14 -7.35
CA PRO A 235 -11.38 -20.19 -6.40
C PRO A 235 -11.27 -21.56 -7.05
N VAL A 236 -10.84 -22.55 -6.28
CA VAL A 236 -10.94 -23.96 -6.69
C VAL A 236 -12.41 -24.38 -6.55
N ILE A 237 -13.04 -24.69 -7.67
CA ILE A 237 -14.42 -25.20 -7.77
C ILE A 237 -14.31 -26.59 -8.38
N ALA A 238 -15.07 -27.56 -7.86
CA ALA A 238 -15.10 -28.90 -8.43
C ALA A 238 -15.56 -28.85 -9.89
N ASP A 239 -15.00 -29.71 -10.69
CA ASP A 239 -15.31 -29.93 -12.11
C ASP A 239 -15.27 -28.65 -12.96
N ALA A 240 -14.50 -27.64 -12.51
CA ALA A 240 -14.41 -26.35 -13.22
C ALA A 240 -13.93 -26.52 -14.67
N ASP A 241 -13.12 -27.52 -14.97
CA ASP A 241 -12.58 -27.77 -16.30
C ASP A 241 -13.56 -28.47 -17.24
N THR A 242 -14.69 -28.98 -16.74
CA THR A 242 -15.76 -29.56 -17.59
C THR A 242 -16.59 -28.49 -18.28
N PHE A 243 -16.65 -27.27 -17.70
CA PHE A 243 -17.44 -26.18 -18.28
C PHE A 243 -16.95 -25.82 -19.69
N GLN A 244 -17.83 -25.89 -20.66
CA GLN A 244 -17.49 -25.72 -22.09
C GLN A 244 -17.45 -24.25 -22.52
N GLY A 245 -18.05 -23.35 -21.79
CA GLY A 245 -18.09 -21.92 -22.10
C GLY A 245 -16.83 -21.15 -21.68
N PRO A 246 -16.70 -19.90 -22.10
CA PRO A 246 -15.63 -19.02 -21.64
C PRO A 246 -15.66 -18.79 -20.14
N ARG A 247 -14.48 -18.86 -19.50
CA ARG A 247 -14.27 -18.55 -18.07
C ARG A 247 -13.13 -17.55 -17.93
N PHE A 248 -13.37 -16.40 -17.32
CA PHE A 248 -12.33 -15.41 -17.08
C PHE A 248 -12.53 -14.62 -15.78
N HIS A 249 -11.43 -14.12 -15.26
CA HIS A 249 -11.44 -13.24 -14.09
C HIS A 249 -11.62 -11.78 -14.50
N SER A 250 -12.31 -10.97 -13.69
CA SER A 250 -12.54 -9.55 -13.98
C SER A 250 -11.27 -8.74 -14.29
N ALA A 251 -10.13 -9.09 -13.69
CA ALA A 251 -8.83 -8.47 -13.99
C ALA A 251 -8.16 -9.01 -15.28
N ARG A 252 -8.79 -9.94 -15.97
CA ARG A 252 -8.39 -10.51 -17.26
C ARG A 252 -9.61 -10.54 -18.16
N TRP A 253 -10.29 -9.40 -18.24
CA TRP A 253 -11.53 -9.29 -19.01
C TRP A 253 -11.32 -9.67 -20.48
N ASP A 254 -12.04 -10.69 -20.92
CA ASP A 254 -11.95 -11.16 -22.30
C ASP A 254 -12.94 -10.37 -23.18
N ARG A 255 -12.41 -9.44 -23.96
CA ARG A 255 -13.20 -8.61 -24.88
C ARG A 255 -13.63 -9.32 -26.15
N SER A 256 -13.09 -10.51 -26.46
CA SER A 256 -13.49 -11.32 -27.59
C SER A 256 -14.83 -12.03 -27.34
N VAL A 257 -15.20 -12.19 -26.06
CA VAL A 257 -16.46 -12.83 -25.63
C VAL A 257 -17.59 -11.82 -25.64
N SER A 258 -18.56 -12.00 -26.54
CA SER A 258 -19.82 -11.25 -26.52
C SER A 258 -20.75 -11.81 -25.46
N LEU A 259 -21.28 -10.91 -24.59
CA LEU A 259 -22.25 -11.27 -23.56
C LEU A 259 -23.71 -11.08 -24.02
N ARG A 260 -23.92 -10.50 -25.20
CA ARG A 260 -25.26 -10.21 -25.73
C ARG A 260 -26.07 -11.50 -25.90
N GLY A 261 -27.25 -11.53 -25.25
CA GLY A 261 -28.16 -12.69 -25.33
C GLY A 261 -27.63 -13.95 -24.64
N LYS A 262 -26.66 -13.83 -23.73
CA LYS A 262 -26.04 -14.94 -23.01
C LYS A 262 -26.53 -15.03 -21.55
N GLN A 263 -26.57 -16.28 -21.06
CA GLN A 263 -26.74 -16.60 -19.64
C GLN A 263 -25.36 -16.44 -18.96
N VAL A 264 -25.20 -15.44 -18.09
CA VAL A 264 -23.91 -15.12 -17.51
C VAL A 264 -23.87 -15.44 -16.01
N ALA A 265 -23.00 -16.33 -15.59
CA ALA A 265 -22.74 -16.60 -14.19
C ALA A 265 -21.63 -15.68 -13.67
N VAL A 266 -21.92 -14.90 -12.63
CA VAL A 266 -20.95 -14.03 -11.95
C VAL A 266 -20.69 -14.56 -10.56
N ILE A 267 -19.42 -14.87 -10.25
CA ILE A 267 -19.03 -15.41 -8.95
C ILE A 267 -18.35 -14.30 -8.13
N GLY A 268 -19.07 -13.83 -7.09
CA GLY A 268 -18.57 -12.80 -6.17
C GLY A 268 -19.22 -11.43 -6.36
N THR A 269 -19.29 -10.69 -5.24
CA THR A 269 -19.96 -9.37 -5.10
C THR A 269 -19.00 -8.29 -4.59
N GLY A 270 -17.72 -8.41 -4.97
CA GLY A 270 -16.68 -7.45 -4.57
C GLY A 270 -16.70 -6.15 -5.39
N ALA A 271 -15.68 -5.31 -5.16
CA ALA A 271 -15.57 -3.98 -5.77
C ALA A 271 -15.66 -3.98 -7.31
N SER A 272 -15.11 -5.00 -7.98
CA SER A 272 -15.23 -5.12 -9.44
C SER A 272 -16.65 -5.51 -9.86
N ALA A 273 -17.25 -6.50 -9.18
CA ALA A 273 -18.58 -6.99 -9.52
C ALA A 273 -19.65 -5.89 -9.43
N ILE A 274 -19.62 -5.06 -8.37
CA ILE A 274 -20.59 -3.96 -8.24
C ILE A 274 -20.49 -2.92 -9.35
N GLN A 275 -19.35 -2.87 -10.06
CA GLN A 275 -19.14 -1.97 -11.18
C GLN A 275 -19.56 -2.58 -12.51
N PHE A 276 -19.19 -3.85 -12.80
CA PHE A 276 -19.53 -4.44 -14.09
C PHE A 276 -20.91 -5.07 -14.17
N VAL A 277 -21.49 -5.60 -13.08
CA VAL A 277 -22.80 -6.24 -13.10
C VAL A 277 -23.90 -5.32 -13.66
N PRO A 278 -24.00 -4.03 -13.28
CA PRO A 278 -24.98 -3.12 -13.87
C PRO A 278 -24.85 -2.96 -15.40
N HIS A 279 -23.63 -3.05 -15.91
CA HIS A 279 -23.37 -2.92 -17.35
C HIS A 279 -23.71 -4.21 -18.11
N ILE A 280 -23.22 -5.36 -17.62
CA ILE A 280 -23.48 -6.64 -18.31
C ILE A 280 -24.95 -7.04 -18.24
N ALA A 281 -25.69 -6.67 -17.19
CA ALA A 281 -27.13 -6.90 -17.09
C ALA A 281 -27.96 -6.19 -18.19
N GLN A 282 -27.38 -5.17 -18.84
CA GLN A 282 -28.03 -4.48 -19.96
C GLN A 282 -27.87 -5.23 -21.29
N GLU A 283 -26.82 -6.05 -21.41
CA GLU A 283 -26.44 -6.75 -22.64
C GLU A 283 -26.79 -8.25 -22.61
N ALA A 284 -26.58 -8.89 -21.45
CA ALA A 284 -26.87 -10.29 -21.26
C ALA A 284 -28.39 -10.57 -21.31
N GLU A 285 -28.76 -11.79 -21.69
CA GLU A 285 -30.12 -12.26 -21.53
C GLU A 285 -30.49 -12.34 -20.04
N HIS A 286 -29.62 -12.97 -19.26
CA HIS A 286 -29.77 -13.09 -17.81
C HIS A 286 -28.40 -13.16 -17.11
N VAL A 287 -28.32 -12.58 -15.90
CA VAL A 287 -27.14 -12.65 -15.05
C VAL A 287 -27.46 -13.39 -13.75
N THR A 288 -26.82 -14.49 -13.49
CA THR A 288 -26.87 -15.18 -12.20
C THR A 288 -25.69 -14.76 -11.33
N LEU A 289 -25.97 -14.04 -10.24
CA LEU A 289 -24.95 -13.50 -9.35
C LEU A 289 -24.82 -14.34 -8.09
N TYR A 290 -23.72 -15.06 -7.94
CA TYR A 290 -23.42 -15.90 -6.76
C TYR A 290 -22.79 -15.07 -5.65
N GLN A 291 -23.48 -14.96 -4.53
CA GLN A 291 -23.10 -14.14 -3.38
C GLN A 291 -22.77 -15.01 -2.17
N ARG A 292 -21.51 -15.01 -1.73
CA ARG A 292 -21.14 -15.62 -0.43
C ARG A 292 -21.49 -14.72 0.76
N THR A 293 -21.26 -13.42 0.62
CA THR A 293 -21.54 -12.41 1.65
C THR A 293 -21.88 -11.07 0.97
N ALA A 294 -22.92 -10.40 1.46
CA ALA A 294 -23.32 -9.09 0.96
C ALA A 294 -22.28 -8.01 1.35
N PRO A 295 -21.91 -7.09 0.45
CA PRO A 295 -21.04 -5.96 0.77
C PRO A 295 -21.82 -4.76 1.34
N TRP A 296 -21.15 -3.92 2.16
CA TRP A 296 -21.65 -2.61 2.52
C TRP A 296 -21.49 -1.64 1.34
N ILE A 297 -22.61 -1.10 0.84
CA ILE A 297 -22.63 -0.16 -0.29
C ILE A 297 -23.21 1.18 0.15
N LEU A 298 -22.44 2.23 -0.04
CA LEU A 298 -22.83 3.62 0.17
C LEU A 298 -23.24 4.28 -1.17
N PRO A 299 -24.05 5.33 -1.14
CA PRO A 299 -24.30 6.14 -2.33
C PRO A 299 -23.00 6.71 -2.87
N LYS A 300 -22.82 6.65 -4.17
CA LYS A 300 -21.68 7.24 -4.88
C LYS A 300 -22.05 8.66 -5.31
N TRP A 301 -21.44 9.66 -4.69
CA TRP A 301 -21.62 11.06 -5.07
C TRP A 301 -20.83 11.40 -6.32
N ASP A 302 -21.12 10.69 -7.39
CA ASP A 302 -20.45 10.87 -8.66
C ASP A 302 -21.18 11.93 -9.51
N SER A 303 -20.40 12.81 -10.12
CA SER A 303 -20.87 13.82 -11.04
C SER A 303 -19.85 14.08 -12.13
N ARG A 304 -20.30 14.36 -13.34
CA ARG A 304 -19.45 14.91 -14.40
C ARG A 304 -19.08 16.35 -14.06
N TYR A 305 -17.82 16.70 -14.25
CA TYR A 305 -17.38 18.07 -14.07
C TYR A 305 -17.86 18.93 -15.24
N GLY A 306 -18.68 19.92 -14.92
CA GLY A 306 -19.19 20.90 -15.91
C GLY A 306 -18.06 21.77 -16.50
N VAL A 307 -18.38 22.50 -17.55
CA VAL A 307 -17.44 23.41 -18.24
C VAL A 307 -16.88 24.45 -17.26
N VAL A 308 -17.77 25.06 -16.45
CA VAL A 308 -17.38 26.08 -15.45
C VAL A 308 -16.38 25.51 -14.44
N HIS A 309 -16.66 24.34 -13.87
CA HIS A 309 -15.73 23.71 -12.92
C HIS A 309 -14.35 23.48 -13.55
N ARG A 310 -14.30 22.90 -14.76
CA ARG A 310 -13.03 22.65 -15.47
C ARG A 310 -12.29 23.95 -15.82
N TRP A 311 -13.02 25.01 -16.16
CA TRP A 311 -12.45 26.32 -16.43
C TRP A 311 -11.85 26.94 -15.16
N VAL A 312 -12.57 26.94 -14.04
CA VAL A 312 -12.09 27.42 -12.74
C VAL A 312 -10.85 26.66 -12.28
N ILE A 313 -10.88 25.33 -12.32
CA ILE A 313 -9.73 24.50 -11.92
C ILE A 313 -8.52 24.70 -12.85
N GLY A 314 -8.77 24.93 -14.15
CA GLY A 314 -7.71 25.20 -15.13
C GLY A 314 -7.04 26.55 -14.93
N LEU A 315 -7.79 27.59 -14.58
CA LEU A 315 -7.28 28.94 -14.32
C LEU A 315 -6.68 29.12 -12.93
N LEU A 316 -7.24 28.43 -11.94
CA LEU A 316 -6.87 28.59 -10.54
C LEU A 316 -6.29 27.29 -9.96
N PRO A 317 -5.00 27.01 -10.12
CA PRO A 317 -4.36 25.80 -9.57
C PRO A 317 -4.55 25.62 -8.05
N MET A 318 -4.76 26.73 -7.33
CA MET A 318 -5.08 26.70 -5.89
C MET A 318 -6.45 26.07 -5.60
N ALA A 319 -7.43 26.24 -6.48
CA ALA A 319 -8.76 25.64 -6.33
C ALA A 319 -8.66 24.10 -6.33
N LEU A 320 -7.88 23.52 -7.24
CA LEU A 320 -7.63 22.08 -7.28
C LEU A 320 -6.91 21.60 -6.00
N ARG A 321 -5.95 22.37 -5.49
CA ARG A 321 -5.26 22.03 -4.23
C ARG A 321 -6.20 22.07 -3.03
N LEU A 322 -7.11 23.04 -2.98
CA LEU A 322 -8.14 23.16 -1.93
C LEU A 322 -9.15 22.01 -2.03
N GLU A 323 -9.65 21.68 -3.22
CA GLU A 323 -10.52 20.52 -3.44
C GLU A 323 -9.83 19.22 -2.97
N ARG A 324 -8.58 19.02 -3.40
CA ARG A 324 -7.77 17.88 -2.98
C ARG A 324 -7.60 17.81 -1.45
N PHE A 325 -7.34 18.94 -0.82
CA PHE A 325 -7.19 19.02 0.65
C PHE A 325 -8.50 18.71 1.36
N ALA A 326 -9.62 19.28 0.90
CA ALA A 326 -10.95 19.01 1.49
C ALA A 326 -11.32 17.53 1.38
N VAL A 327 -11.14 16.93 0.21
CA VAL A 327 -11.36 15.49 -0.01
C VAL A 327 -10.45 14.66 0.89
N TRP A 328 -9.15 14.98 0.94
CA TRP A 328 -8.21 14.29 1.81
C TRP A 328 -8.63 14.37 3.29
N LEU A 329 -9.05 15.54 3.78
CA LEU A 329 -9.47 15.73 5.16
C LEU A 329 -10.68 14.86 5.52
N ILE A 330 -11.67 14.77 4.63
CA ILE A 330 -12.84 13.90 4.82
C ILE A 330 -12.39 12.43 4.96
N PHE A 331 -11.50 11.96 4.11
CA PHE A 331 -11.01 10.58 4.19
C PHE A 331 -10.12 10.32 5.41
N GLU A 332 -9.37 11.32 5.90
CA GLU A 332 -8.61 11.24 7.15
C GLU A 332 -9.54 11.07 8.36
N LEU A 333 -10.63 11.85 8.41
CA LEU A 333 -11.66 11.72 9.46
C LEU A 333 -12.33 10.35 9.40
N LEU A 334 -12.65 9.85 8.20
CA LEU A 334 -13.17 8.49 8.01
C LEU A 334 -12.17 7.41 8.44
N ALA A 335 -10.88 7.59 8.20
CA ALA A 335 -9.85 6.61 8.58
C ALA A 335 -9.76 6.41 10.10
N VAL A 336 -9.91 7.48 10.90
CA VAL A 336 -9.96 7.38 12.38
C VAL A 336 -11.12 6.48 12.83
N THR A 337 -12.25 6.51 12.12
CA THR A 337 -13.45 5.77 12.49
C THR A 337 -13.38 4.27 12.27
N LEU A 338 -12.54 3.84 11.33
CA LEU A 338 -12.32 2.43 11.02
C LEU A 338 -11.43 1.71 12.05
N VAL A 339 -10.66 2.48 12.84
CA VAL A 339 -9.71 1.91 13.79
C VAL A 339 -10.24 1.96 15.23
N ASP A 340 -10.78 3.10 15.67
CA ASP A 340 -11.03 3.33 17.10
C ASP A 340 -12.48 3.76 17.43
N ALA A 341 -13.34 4.08 16.43
CA ALA A 341 -14.60 4.76 16.68
C ALA A 341 -15.85 3.96 16.28
N LYS A 342 -16.28 3.07 17.16
CA LYS A 342 -17.55 2.32 17.03
C LYS A 342 -18.81 3.16 16.70
N PRO A 343 -19.01 4.41 17.22
CA PRO A 343 -20.24 5.15 16.92
C PRO A 343 -20.38 5.55 15.45
N LEU A 344 -19.28 5.93 14.78
CA LEU A 344 -19.35 6.38 13.39
C LEU A 344 -19.49 5.20 12.39
N SER A 345 -19.03 4.01 12.72
CA SER A 345 -19.35 2.81 11.94
C SER A 345 -20.85 2.52 11.91
N ARG A 346 -21.57 2.83 13.00
CA ARG A 346 -23.06 2.75 13.05
C ARG A 346 -23.71 3.76 12.11
N VAL A 347 -23.17 4.98 12.02
CA VAL A 347 -23.66 6.01 11.08
C VAL A 347 -23.46 5.56 9.64
N LEU A 348 -22.28 5.05 9.29
CA LEU A 348 -22.02 4.49 7.95
C LEU A 348 -22.99 3.34 7.63
N GLY A 349 -23.22 2.44 8.58
CA GLY A 349 -24.20 1.36 8.45
C GLY A 349 -25.64 1.88 8.28
N ALA A 350 -26.04 2.95 8.98
CA ALA A 350 -27.35 3.56 8.82
C ALA A 350 -27.54 4.20 7.43
N ILE A 351 -26.51 4.89 6.92
CA ILE A 351 -26.52 5.46 5.56
C ILE A 351 -26.65 4.36 4.51
N ALA A 352 -25.86 3.28 4.64
CA ALA A 352 -25.90 2.16 3.71
C ALA A 352 -27.25 1.43 3.73
N ARG A 353 -27.83 1.17 4.92
CA ARG A 353 -29.18 0.60 5.06
C ARG A 353 -30.24 1.50 4.40
N ARG A 354 -30.20 2.81 4.66
CA ARG A 354 -31.11 3.76 4.00
C ARG A 354 -30.97 3.75 2.49
N HIS A 355 -29.73 3.61 1.97
CA HIS A 355 -29.45 3.50 0.54
C HIS A 355 -30.09 2.23 -0.05
N LEU A 356 -29.86 1.06 0.58
CA LEU A 356 -30.48 -0.21 0.21
C LEU A 356 -32.00 -0.12 0.20
N HIS A 357 -32.62 0.39 1.29
CA HIS A 357 -34.09 0.51 1.42
C HIS A 357 -34.70 1.43 0.37
N ARG A 358 -33.97 2.44 -0.11
CA ARG A 358 -34.45 3.35 -1.17
C ARG A 358 -34.44 2.73 -2.56
N GLN A 359 -33.51 1.81 -2.81
CA GLN A 359 -33.29 1.28 -4.14
C GLN A 359 -33.87 -0.12 -4.37
N VAL A 360 -34.19 -0.86 -3.32
CA VAL A 360 -34.74 -2.22 -3.40
C VAL A 360 -36.12 -2.23 -2.75
N ALA A 361 -37.14 -2.52 -3.51
CA ALA A 361 -38.52 -2.57 -3.01
C ALA A 361 -38.85 -3.89 -2.27
N SER A 362 -38.35 -5.02 -2.76
CA SER A 362 -38.62 -6.36 -2.22
C SER A 362 -37.97 -6.56 -0.84
N PRO A 363 -38.75 -6.90 0.20
CA PRO A 363 -38.25 -7.19 1.55
C PRO A 363 -37.30 -8.39 1.57
N SER A 364 -37.61 -9.47 0.86
CA SER A 364 -36.80 -10.69 0.80
C SER A 364 -35.43 -10.43 0.14
N LEU A 365 -35.43 -9.63 -0.93
CA LEU A 365 -34.17 -9.24 -1.57
C LEU A 365 -33.32 -8.30 -0.68
N ARG A 366 -33.97 -7.40 0.09
CA ARG A 366 -33.27 -6.56 1.07
C ARG A 366 -32.55 -7.40 2.13
N GLU A 367 -33.19 -8.46 2.61
CA GLU A 367 -32.62 -9.37 3.59
C GLU A 367 -31.38 -10.07 3.03
N GLN A 368 -31.45 -10.58 1.81
CA GLN A 368 -30.31 -11.22 1.12
C GLN A 368 -29.16 -10.24 0.85
N LEU A 369 -29.45 -8.96 0.62
CA LEU A 369 -28.47 -7.91 0.36
C LEU A 369 -27.96 -7.20 1.65
N MET A 370 -28.49 -7.58 2.83
CA MET A 370 -28.07 -7.00 4.11
C MET A 370 -26.76 -7.63 4.58
N PRO A 371 -25.69 -6.82 4.75
CA PRO A 371 -24.43 -7.35 5.26
C PRO A 371 -24.53 -7.81 6.72
N SER A 372 -23.98 -8.96 7.02
CA SER A 372 -23.87 -9.49 8.39
C SER A 372 -22.69 -8.96 9.17
N ASP A 373 -21.62 -8.55 8.47
CA ASP A 373 -20.39 -8.05 9.09
C ASP A 373 -20.52 -6.58 9.53
N ALA A 374 -19.64 -6.16 10.45
CA ALA A 374 -19.58 -4.75 10.86
C ALA A 374 -19.17 -3.82 9.69
N PRO A 375 -19.77 -2.62 9.55
CA PRO A 375 -19.37 -1.67 8.51
C PRO A 375 -17.88 -1.31 8.59
N GLY A 376 -17.17 -1.45 7.46
CA GLY A 376 -15.73 -1.21 7.38
C GLY A 376 -14.85 -2.43 7.64
N CYS A 377 -15.40 -3.54 8.13
CA CYS A 377 -14.65 -4.78 8.30
C CYS A 377 -14.15 -5.35 6.95
N LYS A 378 -15.01 -5.31 5.95
CA LYS A 378 -14.64 -5.39 4.54
C LYS A 378 -14.65 -3.99 3.95
N ARG A 379 -13.99 -3.80 2.79
CA ARG A 379 -14.01 -2.52 2.09
C ARG A 379 -15.46 -2.06 1.87
N VAL A 380 -15.78 -0.87 2.34
CA VAL A 380 -17.08 -0.22 2.02
C VAL A 380 -17.02 0.22 0.56
N LEU A 381 -18.07 -0.13 -0.19
CA LEU A 381 -18.15 0.11 -1.62
C LEU A 381 -19.08 1.29 -1.94
N PHE A 382 -18.98 1.86 -3.13
CA PHE A 382 -19.78 3.00 -3.57
C PHE A 382 -20.44 2.69 -4.92
N SER A 383 -21.76 2.68 -4.96
CA SER A 383 -22.51 2.50 -6.21
C SER A 383 -23.90 3.09 -6.10
N ASN A 384 -24.42 3.65 -7.19
CA ASN A 384 -25.83 4.05 -7.34
C ASN A 384 -26.61 3.09 -8.22
N ASP A 385 -25.93 2.23 -8.99
CA ASP A 385 -26.48 1.45 -10.09
C ASP A 385 -26.58 -0.04 -9.76
N TYR A 386 -25.84 -0.51 -8.74
CA TYR A 386 -25.77 -1.92 -8.39
C TYR A 386 -27.11 -2.47 -7.85
N TYR A 387 -27.70 -1.82 -6.86
CA TYR A 387 -28.97 -2.27 -6.30
C TYR A 387 -30.13 -2.24 -7.30
N PRO A 388 -30.28 -1.19 -8.14
CA PRO A 388 -31.27 -1.21 -9.22
C PRO A 388 -31.06 -2.35 -10.22
N ALA A 389 -29.80 -2.68 -10.57
CA ALA A 389 -29.49 -3.80 -11.45
C ALA A 389 -29.88 -5.14 -10.82
N ILE A 390 -29.56 -5.36 -9.53
CA ILE A 390 -29.92 -6.60 -8.83
C ILE A 390 -31.45 -6.72 -8.63
N ALA A 391 -32.15 -5.60 -8.51
CA ALA A 391 -33.61 -5.60 -8.36
C ALA A 391 -34.38 -5.73 -9.68
N SER A 392 -33.68 -5.78 -10.81
CA SER A 392 -34.28 -6.00 -12.14
C SER A 392 -34.53 -7.48 -12.41
N ASP A 393 -35.44 -7.77 -13.34
CA ASP A 393 -35.73 -9.13 -13.78
C ASP A 393 -34.59 -9.81 -14.54
N ARG A 394 -33.55 -9.04 -14.90
CA ARG A 394 -32.37 -9.54 -15.62
C ARG A 394 -31.28 -10.12 -14.73
N VAL A 395 -31.40 -9.99 -13.41
CA VAL A 395 -30.39 -10.47 -12.46
C VAL A 395 -31.02 -11.33 -11.39
N SER A 396 -30.56 -12.56 -11.24
CA SER A 396 -30.90 -13.44 -10.13
C SER A 396 -29.78 -13.47 -9.11
N LEU A 397 -30.06 -13.11 -7.86
CA LEU A 397 -29.13 -13.23 -6.76
C LEU A 397 -29.23 -14.62 -6.13
N VAL A 398 -28.09 -15.31 -6.04
CA VAL A 398 -27.99 -16.65 -5.44
C VAL A 398 -27.08 -16.58 -4.20
N PRO A 399 -27.65 -16.48 -2.99
CA PRO A 399 -26.88 -16.40 -1.74
C PRO A 399 -26.45 -17.80 -1.23
N LYS A 400 -26.03 -18.67 -2.14
CA LYS A 400 -25.66 -20.06 -1.86
C LYS A 400 -24.27 -20.35 -2.37
N ALA A 401 -23.58 -21.31 -1.75
CA ALA A 401 -22.26 -21.76 -2.17
C ALA A 401 -22.39 -22.59 -3.46
N ILE A 402 -21.42 -22.45 -4.34
CA ILE A 402 -21.27 -23.27 -5.53
C ILE A 402 -20.67 -24.61 -5.13
N ALA A 403 -21.26 -25.71 -5.56
CA ALA A 403 -20.72 -27.05 -5.40
C ALA A 403 -19.74 -27.38 -6.53
N GLU A 404 -20.18 -27.24 -7.79
CA GLU A 404 -19.41 -27.62 -8.97
C GLU A 404 -19.80 -26.76 -10.17
N LEU A 405 -18.93 -26.73 -11.19
CA LEU A 405 -19.30 -26.28 -12.53
C LEU A 405 -19.64 -27.52 -13.36
N CYS A 406 -20.71 -27.43 -14.13
CA CYS A 406 -21.13 -28.45 -15.07
C CYS A 406 -20.81 -27.97 -16.50
N ASP A 407 -20.97 -28.83 -17.50
CA ASP A 407 -20.68 -28.56 -18.91
C ASP A 407 -21.28 -27.24 -19.42
N ASN A 408 -22.51 -26.91 -18.97
CA ASN A 408 -23.29 -25.78 -19.44
C ASN A 408 -23.94 -24.96 -18.30
N GLY A 409 -23.38 -25.00 -17.10
CA GLY A 409 -23.94 -24.24 -15.98
C GLY A 409 -23.22 -24.40 -14.65
N VAL A 410 -23.89 -23.96 -13.63
CA VAL A 410 -23.38 -23.92 -12.25
C VAL A 410 -24.37 -24.62 -11.33
N LYS A 411 -23.87 -25.56 -10.51
CA LYS A 411 -24.65 -26.25 -9.51
C LYS A 411 -24.28 -25.80 -8.11
N THR A 412 -25.27 -25.49 -7.31
CA THR A 412 -25.09 -25.06 -5.90
C THR A 412 -25.16 -26.25 -4.94
N VAL A 413 -24.69 -26.05 -3.69
CA VAL A 413 -24.59 -27.12 -2.67
C VAL A 413 -25.93 -27.76 -2.30
N ASP A 414 -27.06 -27.11 -2.57
CA ASP A 414 -28.41 -27.63 -2.39
C ASP A 414 -28.94 -28.39 -3.62
N GLY A 415 -28.09 -28.60 -4.64
CA GLY A 415 -28.40 -29.36 -5.84
C GLY A 415 -29.08 -28.56 -6.95
N GLU A 416 -29.36 -27.26 -6.74
CA GLU A 416 -29.98 -26.42 -7.76
C GLU A 416 -29.00 -26.15 -8.92
N PHE A 417 -29.42 -26.48 -10.14
CA PHE A 417 -28.66 -26.22 -11.37
C PHE A 417 -29.18 -24.94 -12.05
N ARG A 418 -28.25 -24.10 -12.51
CA ARG A 418 -28.54 -22.89 -13.29
C ARG A 418 -27.69 -22.87 -14.56
N PRO A 419 -28.29 -22.72 -15.75
CA PRO A 419 -27.55 -22.66 -16.99
C PRO A 419 -26.65 -21.42 -17.05
N ALA A 420 -25.51 -21.56 -17.70
CA ALA A 420 -24.58 -20.47 -17.98
C ALA A 420 -23.82 -20.74 -19.27
N ASP A 421 -23.73 -19.72 -20.13
CA ASP A 421 -22.87 -19.71 -21.30
C ASP A 421 -21.46 -19.19 -20.99
N VAL A 422 -21.35 -18.31 -19.95
CA VAL A 422 -20.11 -17.61 -19.58
C VAL A 422 -20.00 -17.55 -18.07
N VAL A 423 -18.81 -17.81 -17.53
CA VAL A 423 -18.50 -17.65 -16.10
C VAL A 423 -17.49 -16.52 -15.89
N ILE A 424 -17.86 -15.51 -15.08
CA ILE A 424 -17.02 -14.37 -14.75
C ILE A 424 -16.65 -14.40 -13.25
N TYR A 425 -15.35 -14.51 -12.96
CA TYR A 425 -14.85 -14.48 -11.59
C TYR A 425 -14.65 -13.03 -11.10
N GLY A 426 -15.55 -12.54 -10.26
CA GLY A 426 -15.42 -11.30 -9.48
C GLY A 426 -14.85 -11.54 -8.08
N THR A 427 -13.91 -12.48 -7.96
CA THR A 427 -13.47 -13.08 -6.69
C THR A 427 -12.26 -12.40 -6.05
N GLY A 428 -11.78 -11.31 -6.66
CA GLY A 428 -10.71 -10.47 -6.11
C GLY A 428 -9.30 -11.01 -6.34
N PHE A 429 -8.37 -10.69 -5.42
CA PHE A 429 -6.94 -10.86 -5.62
C PHE A 429 -6.29 -11.58 -4.44
N ARG A 430 -5.13 -12.18 -4.67
CA ARG A 430 -4.25 -12.78 -3.65
C ARG A 430 -3.41 -11.68 -2.99
N ALA A 431 -4.06 -10.77 -2.30
CA ALA A 431 -3.45 -9.54 -1.78
C ALA A 431 -2.49 -9.75 -0.59
N THR A 432 -2.48 -10.93 0.01
CA THR A 432 -1.56 -11.32 1.09
C THR A 432 -0.25 -11.91 0.56
N ASP A 433 -0.20 -12.27 -0.72
CA ASP A 433 0.92 -12.94 -1.37
C ASP A 433 1.88 -11.90 -1.97
N PHE A 434 2.47 -11.09 -1.10
CA PHE A 434 3.41 -10.05 -1.51
C PHE A 434 4.60 -10.65 -2.25
N LEU A 435 4.97 -10.04 -3.37
CA LEU A 435 6.08 -10.43 -4.25
C LEU A 435 5.95 -11.82 -4.90
N ALA A 436 5.01 -12.68 -4.49
CA ALA A 436 4.83 -13.96 -5.13
C ALA A 436 4.36 -13.80 -6.60
N PRO A 437 4.78 -14.70 -7.50
CA PRO A 437 5.56 -15.91 -7.27
C PRO A 437 7.09 -15.72 -7.33
N MET A 438 7.60 -14.46 -7.32
CA MET A 438 9.02 -14.14 -7.44
C MET A 438 9.83 -14.77 -6.29
N SER A 439 10.92 -15.46 -6.61
CA SER A 439 11.88 -15.96 -5.62
C SER A 439 12.81 -14.84 -5.16
N VAL A 440 12.88 -14.58 -3.86
CA VAL A 440 13.72 -13.51 -3.29
C VAL A 440 14.62 -14.09 -2.23
N ARG A 441 15.95 -13.97 -2.43
CA ARG A 441 16.97 -14.37 -1.46
C ARG A 441 17.79 -13.16 -1.04
N GLY A 442 17.79 -12.87 0.26
CA GLY A 442 18.55 -11.78 0.88
C GLY A 442 19.95 -12.20 1.31
N SER A 443 20.52 -11.41 2.20
CA SER A 443 21.82 -11.66 2.82
C SER A 443 21.89 -13.07 3.43
N ARG A 444 23.05 -13.73 3.29
CA ARG A 444 23.27 -15.12 3.73
C ARG A 444 22.31 -16.14 3.10
N GLY A 445 21.73 -15.83 1.95
CA GLY A 445 20.81 -16.71 1.24
C GLY A 445 19.42 -16.85 1.88
N VAL A 446 19.07 -16.02 2.86
CA VAL A 446 17.77 -16.05 3.56
C VAL A 446 16.63 -15.88 2.56
N SER A 447 15.69 -16.82 2.55
CA SER A 447 14.51 -16.76 1.67
C SER A 447 13.44 -15.84 2.25
N LEU A 448 12.95 -14.89 1.45
CA LEU A 448 11.84 -14.01 1.86
C LEU A 448 10.54 -14.80 2.11
N ALA A 449 10.31 -15.86 1.34
CA ALA A 449 9.16 -16.74 1.51
C ALA A 449 9.19 -17.42 2.88
N GLU A 450 10.36 -17.85 3.37
CA GLU A 450 10.50 -18.42 4.71
C GLU A 450 10.30 -17.37 5.80
N VAL A 451 10.89 -16.16 5.64
CA VAL A 451 10.70 -15.02 6.56
C VAL A 451 9.22 -14.62 6.67
N TRP A 452 8.48 -14.75 5.57
CA TRP A 452 7.05 -14.40 5.49
C TRP A 452 6.11 -15.60 5.60
N LYS A 453 6.61 -16.79 5.95
CA LYS A 453 5.83 -18.05 5.99
C LYS A 453 4.53 -17.92 6.79
N THR A 454 4.57 -17.27 7.93
CA THR A 454 3.38 -17.06 8.78
C THR A 454 2.63 -15.80 8.40
N GLN A 455 3.34 -14.74 8.07
CA GLN A 455 2.78 -13.43 7.74
C GLN A 455 3.83 -12.54 7.08
N ALA A 456 3.46 -11.88 5.98
CA ALA A 456 4.28 -10.82 5.43
C ALA A 456 4.36 -9.62 6.38
N TYR A 457 5.58 -9.12 6.60
CA TYR A 457 5.84 -7.94 7.42
C TYR A 457 7.01 -7.12 6.85
N ALA A 458 7.02 -5.83 7.16
CA ALA A 458 8.13 -4.95 6.82
C ALA A 458 8.19 -3.77 7.82
N TYR A 459 9.35 -3.17 8.00
CA TYR A 459 9.47 -1.91 8.74
C TYR A 459 8.90 -0.79 7.88
N LEU A 460 7.90 -0.09 8.39
CA LEU A 460 7.11 0.94 7.68
C LEU A 460 6.47 0.46 6.36
N GLY A 461 6.39 -0.88 6.13
CA GLY A 461 5.97 -1.42 4.85
C GLY A 461 6.97 -1.16 3.72
N ILE A 462 8.22 -0.82 4.04
CA ILE A 462 9.25 -0.39 3.08
C ILE A 462 10.46 -1.31 3.06
N THR A 463 10.97 -1.73 4.23
CA THR A 463 12.21 -2.51 4.33
C THR A 463 12.02 -3.77 5.18
N VAL A 464 12.72 -4.84 4.82
CA VAL A 464 12.70 -6.13 5.53
C VAL A 464 14.11 -6.42 6.03
N PRO A 465 14.32 -6.80 7.30
CA PRO A 465 15.63 -7.18 7.81
C PRO A 465 16.25 -8.32 6.98
N MET A 466 17.56 -8.29 6.79
CA MET A 466 18.32 -9.25 5.97
C MET A 466 18.12 -9.11 4.44
N PHE A 467 17.44 -8.05 3.98
CA PHE A 467 17.30 -7.74 2.55
C PHE A 467 17.85 -6.34 2.26
N PRO A 468 19.18 -6.18 2.29
CA PRO A 468 19.81 -4.88 2.14
C PRO A 468 19.48 -4.27 0.77
N ASN A 469 19.30 -2.94 0.72
CA ASN A 469 18.99 -2.19 -0.50
C ASN A 469 17.74 -2.66 -1.28
N LEU A 470 16.88 -3.50 -0.66
CA LEU A 470 15.57 -3.84 -1.18
C LEU A 470 14.52 -2.96 -0.53
N PHE A 471 13.79 -2.21 -1.34
CA PHE A 471 12.73 -1.32 -0.89
C PHE A 471 11.39 -1.71 -1.49
N LEU A 472 10.34 -1.69 -0.69
CA LEU A 472 8.98 -2.04 -1.09
C LEU A 472 8.11 -0.78 -1.20
N LEU A 473 7.45 -0.62 -2.33
CA LEU A 473 6.34 0.32 -2.51
C LEU A 473 5.02 -0.45 -2.46
N TYR A 474 4.08 0.06 -1.66
CA TYR A 474 2.83 -0.61 -1.37
C TYR A 474 3.06 -2.00 -0.72
N GLY A 475 4.09 -2.08 0.14
CA GLY A 475 4.42 -3.30 0.87
C GLY A 475 3.47 -3.61 2.02
N PRO A 476 3.80 -4.58 2.88
CA PRO A 476 2.94 -5.02 4.00
C PRO A 476 2.47 -3.87 4.89
N ASN A 477 1.19 -3.93 5.31
CA ASN A 477 0.54 -2.95 6.18
C ASN A 477 0.55 -1.50 5.69
N THR A 478 0.41 -1.29 4.39
CA THR A 478 0.32 0.05 3.80
C THR A 478 -0.93 0.29 2.99
N ASN A 479 -1.80 -0.72 2.82
CA ASN A 479 -3.11 -0.53 2.24
C ASN A 479 -3.99 0.32 3.15
N VAL A 480 -4.85 1.16 2.58
CA VAL A 480 -5.73 2.06 3.32
C VAL A 480 -7.18 1.60 3.26
N GLY A 481 -7.84 1.54 4.40
CA GLY A 481 -9.29 1.29 4.47
C GLY A 481 -10.11 2.49 3.99
N SER A 482 -9.53 3.69 4.07
CA SER A 482 -10.12 4.96 3.64
C SER A 482 -9.00 5.86 3.09
N GLY A 483 -9.26 6.58 2.01
CA GLY A 483 -8.31 7.50 1.40
C GLY A 483 -7.60 6.96 0.17
N SER A 484 -6.57 7.69 -0.27
CA SER A 484 -5.83 7.38 -1.49
C SER A 484 -4.52 6.65 -1.20
N ILE A 485 -4.34 5.50 -1.82
CA ILE A 485 -3.06 4.76 -1.76
C ILE A 485 -1.91 5.58 -2.37
N LEU A 486 -2.19 6.50 -3.29
CA LEU A 486 -1.15 7.35 -3.88
C LEU A 486 -0.48 8.25 -2.83
N TYR A 487 -1.23 8.67 -1.79
CA TYR A 487 -0.64 9.44 -0.68
C TYR A 487 0.36 8.59 0.14
N MET A 488 0.06 7.31 0.34
CA MET A 488 0.97 6.35 0.99
C MET A 488 2.22 6.12 0.13
N ILE A 489 2.01 5.86 -1.17
CA ILE A 489 3.10 5.66 -2.15
C ILE A 489 4.02 6.88 -2.20
N GLU A 490 3.49 8.10 -2.27
CA GLU A 490 4.32 9.33 -2.25
C GLU A 490 5.12 9.47 -0.95
N SER A 491 4.58 9.01 0.16
CA SER A 491 5.26 9.03 1.46
C SER A 491 6.42 8.02 1.47
N GLN A 492 6.20 6.82 0.93
CA GLN A 492 7.22 5.78 0.77
C GLN A 492 8.31 6.19 -0.23
N VAL A 493 7.92 6.72 -1.39
CA VAL A 493 8.86 7.23 -2.41
C VAL A 493 9.83 8.26 -1.83
N ARG A 494 9.33 9.17 -0.97
CA ARG A 494 10.17 10.16 -0.29
C ARG A 494 11.16 9.50 0.66
N HIS A 495 10.71 8.54 1.44
CA HIS A 495 11.54 7.79 2.39
C HIS A 495 12.62 7.00 1.67
N ILE A 496 12.24 6.21 0.67
CA ILE A 496 13.15 5.40 -0.15
C ILE A 496 14.19 6.27 -0.85
N ALA A 497 13.77 7.40 -1.44
CA ALA A 497 14.71 8.32 -2.09
C ALA A 497 15.77 8.86 -1.13
N THR A 498 15.43 9.04 0.17
CA THR A 498 16.42 9.45 1.18
C THR A 498 17.40 8.31 1.50
N LEU A 499 16.93 7.06 1.54
CA LEU A 499 17.80 5.89 1.75
C LEU A 499 18.72 5.67 0.53
N ILE A 500 18.20 5.82 -0.70
CA ILE A 500 19.02 5.72 -1.92
C ILE A 500 20.10 6.81 -1.96
N LYS A 501 19.80 8.03 -1.50
CA LYS A 501 20.83 9.08 -1.36
C LYS A 501 21.91 8.70 -0.36
N ALA A 502 21.56 8.00 0.71
CA ALA A 502 22.56 7.51 1.66
C ALA A 502 23.43 6.39 1.06
N VAL A 503 22.87 5.49 0.22
CA VAL A 503 23.65 4.51 -0.56
C VAL A 503 24.61 5.23 -1.50
N ALA A 504 24.13 6.24 -2.25
CA ALA A 504 24.96 7.02 -3.17
C ALA A 504 26.09 7.79 -2.47
N ALA A 505 25.89 8.21 -1.23
CA ALA A 505 26.89 8.90 -0.42
C ALA A 505 27.95 7.95 0.18
N HIS A 506 27.68 6.64 0.21
CA HIS A 506 28.56 5.64 0.82
C HIS A 506 28.80 4.46 -0.15
N PRO A 507 29.62 4.65 -1.20
CA PRO A 507 29.98 3.57 -2.12
C PRO A 507 30.52 2.35 -1.37
N GLY A 508 30.19 1.15 -1.82
CA GLY A 508 30.60 -0.09 -1.15
C GLY A 508 29.87 -0.39 0.15
N HIS A 509 28.73 0.28 0.41
CA HIS A 509 27.88 -0.03 1.55
C HIS A 509 26.46 -0.35 1.09
N ALA A 510 25.81 -1.25 1.83
CA ALA A 510 24.40 -1.54 1.70
C ALA A 510 23.64 -1.08 2.95
N ILE A 511 22.42 -0.56 2.76
CA ILE A 511 21.52 -0.16 3.86
C ILE A 511 20.59 -1.31 4.18
N ASP A 512 20.54 -1.69 5.46
CA ASP A 512 19.58 -2.65 5.98
C ASP A 512 18.85 -2.06 7.19
N VAL A 513 17.62 -2.52 7.44
CA VAL A 513 16.88 -2.16 8.65
C VAL A 513 17.30 -3.07 9.81
N ARG A 514 17.44 -2.50 11.02
CA ARG A 514 17.74 -3.29 12.22
C ARG A 514 16.56 -4.19 12.57
N THR A 515 16.84 -5.45 12.86
CA THR A 515 15.84 -6.46 13.24
C THR A 515 14.99 -6.00 14.41
N GLU A 516 15.60 -5.43 15.46
CA GLU A 516 14.90 -4.95 16.65
C GLU A 516 13.96 -3.78 16.34
N SER A 517 14.34 -2.90 15.42
CA SER A 517 13.48 -1.78 15.00
C SER A 517 12.26 -2.28 14.23
N ALA A 518 12.48 -3.24 13.32
CA ALA A 518 11.39 -3.88 12.59
C ALA A 518 10.46 -4.67 13.53
N GLN A 519 10.99 -5.42 14.47
CA GLN A 519 10.20 -6.18 15.46
C GLN A 519 9.39 -5.24 16.36
N ARG A 520 10.01 -4.21 16.95
CA ARG A 520 9.31 -3.21 17.79
C ARG A 520 8.17 -2.53 17.03
N TYR A 521 8.41 -2.15 15.78
CA TYR A 521 7.40 -1.53 14.93
C TYR A 521 6.24 -2.48 14.68
N ASN A 522 6.52 -3.71 14.21
CA ASN A 522 5.49 -4.69 13.85
C ASN A 522 4.69 -5.17 15.07
N THR A 523 5.30 -5.33 16.24
CA THR A 523 4.59 -5.67 17.49
C THR A 523 3.55 -4.61 17.85
N ARG A 524 3.91 -3.32 17.78
CA ARG A 524 2.98 -2.21 18.03
C ARG A 524 1.87 -2.15 16.98
N LEU A 525 2.23 -2.37 15.71
CA LEU A 525 1.31 -2.37 14.59
C LEU A 525 0.26 -3.48 14.72
N ARG A 526 0.68 -4.73 14.97
CA ARG A 526 -0.21 -5.89 15.20
C ARG A 526 -1.15 -5.66 16.38
N ARG A 527 -0.66 -5.12 17.50
CA ARG A 527 -1.50 -4.78 18.65
C ARG A 527 -2.63 -3.81 18.27
N ARG A 528 -2.35 -2.84 17.38
CA ARG A 528 -3.34 -1.88 16.91
C ARG A 528 -4.32 -2.53 15.92
N LEU A 529 -3.83 -3.35 14.99
CA LEU A 529 -4.65 -4.09 14.03
C LEU A 529 -5.64 -5.03 14.70
N ARG A 530 -5.25 -5.73 15.77
CA ARG A 530 -6.15 -6.61 16.55
C ARG A 530 -7.32 -5.85 17.20
N ARG A 531 -7.21 -4.54 17.41
CA ARG A 531 -8.28 -3.68 17.93
C ARG A 531 -9.13 -3.04 16.86
N SER A 532 -8.73 -3.14 15.61
CA SER A 532 -9.42 -2.52 14.48
C SER A 532 -10.66 -3.31 14.08
N VAL A 533 -11.55 -2.66 13.31
CA VAL A 533 -12.72 -3.28 12.72
C VAL A 533 -12.38 -4.49 11.84
N TRP A 534 -11.19 -4.51 11.22
CA TRP A 534 -10.75 -5.59 10.33
C TRP A 534 -10.49 -6.92 11.05
N ALA A 535 -10.34 -6.91 12.36
CA ALA A 535 -10.22 -8.13 13.17
C ALA A 535 -11.56 -8.84 13.41
N LEU A 536 -12.70 -8.19 13.10
CA LEU A 536 -14.04 -8.67 13.44
C LEU A 536 -14.66 -9.61 12.39
N CYS A 537 -14.06 -9.77 11.22
CA CYS A 537 -14.60 -10.63 10.17
C CYS A 537 -13.51 -11.34 9.36
N THR A 538 -13.91 -12.34 8.58
CA THR A 538 -13.07 -12.96 7.56
C THR A 538 -13.14 -12.12 6.28
N SER A 539 -11.99 -11.64 5.80
CA SER A 539 -11.89 -10.82 4.61
C SER A 539 -10.55 -11.07 3.89
N TRP A 540 -10.42 -10.60 2.67
CA TRP A 540 -9.18 -10.66 1.89
C TRP A 540 -8.02 -9.86 2.52
N TYR A 541 -8.28 -9.10 3.56
CA TYR A 541 -7.26 -8.41 4.36
C TYR A 541 -6.50 -9.34 5.30
N ARG A 542 -7.05 -10.53 5.58
CA ARG A 542 -6.54 -11.47 6.58
C ARG A 542 -5.99 -12.74 5.94
N THR A 543 -4.95 -13.27 6.55
CA THR A 543 -4.45 -14.62 6.27
C THR A 543 -5.38 -15.68 6.88
N SER A 544 -5.19 -16.95 6.52
CA SER A 544 -5.88 -18.08 7.16
C SER A 544 -5.59 -18.18 8.65
N SER A 545 -4.40 -17.74 9.10
CA SER A 545 -4.03 -17.65 10.52
C SER A 545 -4.68 -16.48 11.27
N GLY A 546 -5.45 -15.63 10.58
CA GLY A 546 -6.17 -14.50 11.18
C GLY A 546 -5.36 -13.21 11.30
N GLU A 547 -4.11 -13.17 10.87
CA GLU A 547 -3.29 -11.97 10.86
C GLU A 547 -3.69 -11.02 9.71
N ILE A 548 -3.38 -9.72 9.84
CA ILE A 548 -3.78 -8.66 8.90
C ILE A 548 -2.51 -8.02 8.29
N PRO A 549 -1.89 -8.64 7.26
CA PRO A 549 -0.66 -8.11 6.68
C PRO A 549 -0.88 -6.94 5.70
N THR A 550 -2.11 -6.62 5.33
CA THR A 550 -2.38 -5.67 4.25
C THR A 550 -2.58 -4.23 4.74
N ASN A 551 -3.38 -4.01 5.79
CA ASN A 551 -3.91 -2.70 6.13
C ASN A 551 -3.03 -1.88 7.09
N TRP A 552 -3.02 -0.56 6.87
CA TRP A 552 -2.47 0.44 7.79
C TRP A 552 -3.56 0.86 8.81
N PRO A 553 -3.31 0.72 10.13
CA PRO A 553 -4.32 1.02 11.15
C PRO A 553 -4.25 2.49 11.61
N GLY A 554 -4.53 3.43 10.73
CA GLY A 554 -4.57 4.82 11.12
C GLY A 554 -4.72 5.83 9.99
N PRO A 555 -4.74 7.13 10.31
CA PRO A 555 -4.71 8.21 9.34
C PRO A 555 -3.46 8.17 8.47
N THR A 556 -3.60 8.55 7.21
CA THR A 556 -2.46 8.59 6.27
C THR A 556 -1.47 9.69 6.63
N LEU A 557 -1.93 10.76 7.30
CA LEU A 557 -1.07 11.81 7.85
C LEU A 557 -0.03 11.24 8.83
N VAL A 558 -0.46 10.37 9.74
CA VAL A 558 0.45 9.76 10.72
C VAL A 558 1.52 8.93 10.01
N TYR A 559 1.13 8.15 8.99
CA TYR A 559 2.08 7.40 8.19
C TYR A 559 3.10 8.34 7.50
N ARG A 560 2.63 9.44 6.90
CA ARG A 560 3.49 10.44 6.28
C ARG A 560 4.47 11.08 7.25
N LEU A 561 4.05 11.31 8.50
CA LEU A 561 4.92 11.83 9.55
C LEU A 561 5.99 10.82 9.96
N LEU A 562 5.62 9.55 10.11
CA LEU A 562 6.55 8.45 10.42
C LEU A 562 7.59 8.22 9.31
N THR A 563 7.17 8.35 8.05
CA THR A 563 8.04 8.14 6.89
C THR A 563 8.74 9.40 6.40
N ARG A 564 8.54 10.56 7.05
CA ARG A 564 9.07 11.85 6.59
C ARG A 564 10.59 11.87 6.47
N LYS A 565 11.28 11.26 7.43
CA LYS A 565 12.73 11.10 7.45
C LYS A 565 13.08 9.73 8.03
N PRO A 566 13.98 8.96 7.40
CA PRO A 566 14.55 7.77 8.03
C PRO A 566 15.21 8.14 9.35
N HIS A 567 15.00 7.33 10.37
CA HIS A 567 15.65 7.51 11.66
C HIS A 567 16.97 6.72 11.65
N SER A 568 18.09 7.39 11.91
CA SER A 568 19.42 6.77 11.79
C SER A 568 19.62 5.56 12.70
N GLY A 569 18.97 5.52 13.84
CA GLY A 569 19.02 4.39 14.78
C GLY A 569 18.26 3.15 14.30
N ASP A 570 17.43 3.25 13.26
CA ASP A 570 16.64 2.13 12.74
C ASP A 570 17.31 1.40 11.57
N TYR A 571 18.35 2.00 11.00
CA TYR A 571 19.08 1.47 9.86
C TYR A 571 20.55 1.23 10.20
N VAL A 572 21.17 0.33 9.46
CA VAL A 572 22.62 0.05 9.51
C VAL A 572 23.18 0.13 8.11
N LEU A 573 24.34 0.79 7.97
CA LEU A 573 25.18 0.70 6.79
C LEU A 573 26.13 -0.47 6.99
N ARG A 574 26.02 -1.49 6.14
CA ARG A 574 26.90 -2.65 6.11
C ARG A 574 27.98 -2.42 5.05
N ASN A 575 29.24 -2.56 5.43
CA ASN A 575 30.32 -2.57 4.45
C ASN A 575 30.24 -3.91 3.67
N VAL A 576 30.04 -3.85 2.36
CA VAL A 576 29.99 -5.03 1.50
C VAL A 576 31.40 -5.33 1.00
N GLY A 577 31.80 -6.60 1.00
CA GLY A 577 33.18 -7.04 0.69
C GLY A 577 34.07 -7.32 1.91
N ARG A 578 33.58 -7.13 3.14
CA ARG A 578 34.28 -7.46 4.40
C ARG A 578 33.46 -8.30 5.39
N LEU A 579 32.58 -9.17 4.92
CA LEU A 579 31.98 -10.16 5.82
C LEU A 579 33.11 -11.13 6.24
N LYS A 580 33.64 -10.95 7.45
CA LYS A 580 34.51 -11.96 8.08
C LYS A 580 33.68 -13.24 8.26
N VAL A 581 34.21 -14.34 7.73
CA VAL A 581 33.74 -15.68 8.08
C VAL A 581 33.90 -15.82 9.59
N GLY A 582 32.84 -15.70 10.38
CA GLY A 582 32.92 -15.81 11.84
C GLY A 582 32.01 -14.88 12.65
N ASP A 583 31.25 -13.96 12.06
CA ASP A 583 30.27 -13.20 12.83
C ASP A 583 29.14 -14.12 13.31
N PRO A 584 28.83 -14.14 14.64
CA PRO A 584 27.80 -15.02 15.18
C PRO A 584 26.46 -14.74 14.51
N ALA A 585 25.76 -15.81 14.14
CA ALA A 585 24.39 -15.73 13.67
C ALA A 585 23.54 -15.00 14.72
N GLU A 586 22.89 -13.89 14.35
CA GLU A 586 21.83 -13.33 15.17
C GLU A 586 20.77 -14.43 15.40
N PRO A 587 20.18 -14.54 16.61
CA PRO A 587 19.29 -15.63 16.97
C PRO A 587 18.13 -15.77 15.97
N SER A 588 17.79 -17.02 15.66
CA SER A 588 16.74 -17.38 14.73
C SER A 588 15.41 -16.74 15.14
N LEU A 589 14.65 -16.26 14.16
CA LEU A 589 13.31 -15.68 14.32
C LEU A 589 12.21 -16.70 14.66
N ALA A 590 12.59 -17.87 15.23
CA ALA A 590 11.68 -18.93 15.64
C ALA A 590 11.68 -19.00 17.18
N ASP A 591 10.95 -18.07 17.82
CA ASP A 591 10.30 -18.24 19.14
C ASP A 591 9.21 -17.17 19.33
#